data_f808d998a9e00dff94e92a45de5bc36d
#
_entry.id   f808d998a9e00dff94e92a45de5bc36d
#
_cell.length_a   1.000
_cell.length_b   1.000
_cell.length_c   1.000
_cell.angle_alpha   90.00
_cell.angle_beta   90.00
_cell.angle_gamma   90.00
#
_symmetry.space_group_name_H-M   'P 1'
#
loop_
_entity.id
_entity.type
_entity.pdbx_description
1 polymer ?
#
loop_
_entity_poly.entity_id
_entity_poly.type
_entity_poly.pdbx_seq_one_letter_code
_entity_poly.pdbx_strand_id
1 'polypeptide(L)'
;HAASFLKYAIELVAGVPVASIGPSIMSIYGRELHLERCAAISISQSGKSPDIVAMTESARRNGALCLALTNTADSPLAAASNISVDLAAGVEQSVAATKSFVSSVVAGLSILGHWTGDEALLTSLKELPRVFGRAVTTDWTPFLGALKDRNSLYVLGRGPALAIAEEAALKFKETCGIHAEAYSAAEVLHGPARIVEAGFPILALASRDAGEAGVAEIADRLARQGANAYATTGRVSVARQLPFAETGHAITDALSLIVSFYAFVEMLSRHRGFDPDHPPHLKKVTETL
;
A
#
# COMPACT_ATOMS: atom_id res chain seq x y z
N HIS A 1 3.52 -3.99 2.00
CA HIS A 1 2.33 -3.11 2.17
C HIS A 1 1.04 -3.81 1.71
N ALA A 2 1.03 -4.61 0.62
CA ALA A 2 -0.16 -5.37 0.22
C ALA A 2 -0.65 -6.32 1.32
N ALA A 3 0.25 -7.02 2.01
CA ALA A 3 -0.09 -7.86 3.15
C ALA A 3 -0.66 -7.05 4.33
N SER A 4 -0.08 -5.87 4.64
CA SER A 4 -0.59 -4.98 5.68
C SER A 4 -2.00 -4.47 5.34
N PHE A 5 -2.26 -4.16 4.07
CA PHE A 5 -3.59 -3.78 3.61
C PHE A 5 -4.60 -4.91 3.78
N LEU A 6 -4.26 -6.12 3.28
CA LEU A 6 -5.16 -7.26 3.34
C LEU A 6 -5.41 -7.72 4.78
N LYS A 7 -4.39 -7.65 5.66
CA LYS A 7 -4.57 -7.86 7.09
C LYS A 7 -5.71 -6.98 7.62
N TYR A 8 -5.64 -5.68 7.39
CA TYR A 8 -6.64 -4.74 7.90
C TYR A 8 -8.03 -4.99 7.28
N ALA A 9 -8.07 -5.27 5.97
CA ALA A 9 -9.32 -5.56 5.28
C ALA A 9 -10.00 -6.84 5.82
N ILE A 10 -9.24 -7.92 6.05
CA ILE A 10 -9.76 -9.17 6.62
C ILE A 10 -10.29 -8.93 8.03
N GLU A 11 -9.53 -8.22 8.88
CA GLU A 11 -9.96 -7.91 10.25
C GLU A 11 -11.25 -7.07 10.28
N LEU A 12 -11.41 -6.10 9.36
CA LEU A 12 -12.62 -5.27 9.27
C LEU A 12 -13.83 -6.00 8.72
N VAL A 13 -13.67 -6.81 7.68
CA VAL A 13 -14.80 -7.41 6.94
C VAL A 13 -15.17 -8.76 7.51
N ALA A 14 -14.19 -9.62 7.81
CA ALA A 14 -14.44 -10.96 8.31
C ALA A 14 -14.42 -11.06 9.85
N GLY A 15 -13.90 -10.04 10.55
CA GLY A 15 -13.76 -10.07 12.01
C GLY A 15 -12.73 -11.12 12.51
N VAL A 16 -11.82 -11.56 11.63
CA VAL A 16 -10.81 -12.58 11.95
C VAL A 16 -9.47 -11.90 12.15
N PRO A 17 -8.81 -12.11 13.31
CA PRO A 17 -7.49 -11.51 13.56
C PRO A 17 -6.44 -12.08 12.61
N VAL A 18 -5.55 -11.22 12.12
CA VAL A 18 -4.48 -11.58 11.17
C VAL A 18 -3.12 -11.18 11.73
N ALA A 19 -2.20 -12.13 11.81
CA ALA A 19 -0.81 -11.87 12.18
C ALA A 19 0.05 -11.61 10.92
N SER A 20 0.82 -10.53 10.93
CA SER A 20 1.90 -10.34 9.97
C SER A 20 3.14 -11.07 10.48
N ILE A 21 3.65 -12.02 9.69
CA ILE A 21 4.79 -12.86 10.08
C ILE A 21 6.02 -12.41 9.29
N GLY A 22 7.13 -12.15 10.00
CA GLY A 22 8.42 -11.87 9.36
C GLY A 22 9.03 -13.15 8.79
N PRO A 23 9.32 -13.24 7.49
CA PRO A 23 9.87 -14.45 6.88
C PRO A 23 11.22 -14.89 7.49
N SER A 24 11.98 -13.96 8.05
CA SER A 24 13.24 -14.22 8.76
C SER A 24 13.12 -15.18 9.94
N ILE A 25 11.92 -15.32 10.53
CA ILE A 25 11.66 -16.29 11.60
C ILE A 25 12.06 -17.70 11.14
N MET A 26 11.74 -18.05 9.89
CA MET A 26 12.14 -19.34 9.34
C MET A 26 13.52 -19.26 8.68
N SER A 27 13.78 -18.29 7.80
CA SER A 27 14.98 -18.26 6.95
C SER A 27 16.27 -17.98 7.74
N ILE A 28 16.21 -17.18 8.81
CA ILE A 28 17.39 -16.83 9.63
C ILE A 28 17.38 -17.59 10.96
N TYR A 29 16.25 -17.58 11.66
CA TYR A 29 16.18 -18.16 13.01
C TYR A 29 15.81 -19.64 13.02
N GLY A 30 15.45 -20.23 11.85
CA GLY A 30 15.10 -21.65 11.73
C GLY A 30 13.90 -22.07 12.61
N ARG A 31 13.06 -21.09 13.01
CA ARG A 31 11.96 -21.37 13.93
C ARG A 31 10.69 -21.70 13.16
N GLU A 32 10.14 -22.87 13.39
CA GLU A 32 8.83 -23.26 12.91
C GLU A 32 7.72 -22.76 13.83
N LEU A 33 6.60 -22.32 13.22
CA LEU A 33 5.42 -21.83 13.93
C LEU A 33 4.35 -22.92 13.95
N HIS A 34 3.57 -22.99 15.02
CA HIS A 34 2.39 -23.86 15.10
C HIS A 34 1.22 -23.20 14.36
N LEU A 35 0.92 -23.69 13.17
CA LEU A 35 -0.06 -23.07 12.26
C LEU A 35 -1.20 -24.02 11.89
N GLU A 36 -1.43 -25.03 12.68
CA GLU A 36 -2.60 -25.91 12.54
C GLU A 36 -3.89 -25.08 12.54
N ARG A 37 -4.78 -25.36 11.58
CA ARG A 37 -6.06 -24.65 11.40
C ARG A 37 -5.92 -23.16 11.04
N CYS A 38 -4.76 -22.72 10.56
CA CYS A 38 -4.54 -21.39 10.05
C CYS A 38 -4.56 -21.37 8.50
N ALA A 39 -4.87 -20.23 7.94
CA ALA A 39 -4.56 -19.90 6.55
C ALA A 39 -3.38 -18.95 6.51
N ALA A 40 -2.46 -19.15 5.57
CA ALA A 40 -1.32 -18.28 5.33
C ALA A 40 -1.39 -17.71 3.91
N ILE A 41 -1.34 -16.38 3.78
CA ILE A 41 -1.33 -15.71 2.48
C ILE A 41 0.07 -15.14 2.27
N SER A 42 0.77 -15.64 1.25
CA SER A 42 2.10 -15.18 0.85
C SER A 42 2.01 -14.37 -0.44
N ILE A 43 2.58 -13.16 -0.43
CA ILE A 43 2.48 -12.21 -1.54
C ILE A 43 3.87 -11.89 -2.05
N SER A 44 4.13 -12.16 -3.34
CA SER A 44 5.41 -11.84 -3.97
C SER A 44 5.22 -11.65 -5.46
N GLN A 45 5.66 -10.51 -6.00
CA GLN A 45 5.57 -10.24 -7.44
C GLN A 45 6.28 -11.31 -8.28
N SER A 46 7.53 -11.63 -7.96
CA SER A 46 8.32 -12.63 -8.68
C SER A 46 8.09 -14.06 -8.21
N GLY A 47 7.60 -14.24 -6.98
CA GLY A 47 7.49 -15.54 -6.33
C GLY A 47 8.83 -16.23 -6.07
N LYS A 48 9.96 -15.50 -6.13
CA LYS A 48 11.33 -16.05 -6.06
C LYS A 48 12.10 -15.67 -4.80
N SER A 49 11.53 -14.83 -3.91
CA SER A 49 12.19 -14.46 -2.66
C SER A 49 12.41 -15.68 -1.78
N PRO A 50 13.67 -16.07 -1.48
CA PRO A 50 13.97 -17.28 -0.71
C PRO A 50 13.32 -17.28 0.66
N ASP A 51 13.31 -16.14 1.34
CA ASP A 51 12.72 -15.97 2.67
C ASP A 51 11.21 -16.29 2.67
N ILE A 52 10.49 -15.74 1.69
CA ILE A 52 9.04 -15.93 1.59
C ILE A 52 8.72 -17.38 1.23
N VAL A 53 9.51 -17.97 0.33
CA VAL A 53 9.34 -19.38 -0.07
C VAL A 53 9.58 -20.29 1.13
N ALA A 54 10.70 -20.15 1.85
CA ALA A 54 11.02 -20.96 3.02
C ALA A 54 9.95 -20.84 4.12
N MET A 55 9.46 -19.61 4.37
CA MET A 55 8.37 -19.41 5.34
C MET A 55 7.06 -20.07 4.92
N THR A 56 6.72 -20.01 3.62
CA THR A 56 5.50 -20.65 3.09
C THR A 56 5.58 -22.17 3.16
N GLU A 57 6.72 -22.76 2.82
CA GLU A 57 6.96 -24.20 2.96
C GLU A 57 6.86 -24.65 4.41
N SER A 58 7.46 -23.89 5.34
CA SER A 58 7.35 -24.16 6.77
C SER A 58 5.90 -24.09 7.24
N ALA A 59 5.16 -23.05 6.85
CA ALA A 59 3.75 -22.90 7.21
C ALA A 59 2.91 -24.09 6.72
N ARG A 60 3.13 -24.54 5.47
CA ARG A 60 2.42 -25.71 4.92
C ARG A 60 2.77 -27.00 5.65
N ARG A 61 4.04 -27.24 5.97
CA ARG A 61 4.45 -28.41 6.76
C ARG A 61 3.82 -28.43 8.14
N ASN A 62 3.58 -27.25 8.72
CA ASN A 62 2.99 -27.09 10.04
C ASN A 62 1.46 -26.90 10.01
N GLY A 63 0.81 -27.37 8.95
CA GLY A 63 -0.64 -27.55 8.87
C GLY A 63 -1.45 -26.34 8.39
N ALA A 64 -0.82 -25.25 7.97
CA ALA A 64 -1.55 -24.12 7.39
C ALA A 64 -2.03 -24.42 5.96
N LEU A 65 -3.20 -23.88 5.59
CA LEU A 65 -3.62 -23.75 4.21
C LEU A 65 -2.89 -22.53 3.61
N CYS A 66 -1.93 -22.80 2.70
CA CYS A 66 -1.10 -21.75 2.11
C CYS A 66 -1.63 -21.28 0.74
N LEU A 67 -1.84 -19.97 0.61
CA LEU A 67 -2.22 -19.30 -0.62
C LEU A 67 -1.08 -18.39 -1.08
N ALA A 68 -0.67 -18.51 -2.36
CA ALA A 68 0.26 -17.59 -3.00
C ALA A 68 -0.49 -16.59 -3.88
N LEU A 69 -0.19 -15.31 -3.73
CA LEU A 69 -0.57 -14.25 -4.67
C LEU A 69 0.71 -13.82 -5.39
N THR A 70 0.88 -14.24 -6.65
CA THR A 70 2.12 -13.98 -7.39
C THR A 70 1.84 -13.66 -8.86
N ASN A 71 2.71 -12.86 -9.47
CA ASN A 71 2.64 -12.51 -10.90
C ASN A 71 3.47 -13.48 -11.78
N THR A 72 3.87 -14.62 -11.22
CA THR A 72 4.65 -15.66 -11.92
C THR A 72 4.08 -17.02 -11.55
N ALA A 73 3.25 -17.57 -12.43
CA ALA A 73 2.49 -18.81 -12.19
C ALA A 73 3.38 -20.01 -11.83
N ASP A 74 4.54 -20.15 -12.49
CA ASP A 74 5.49 -21.28 -12.29
C ASP A 74 6.61 -20.92 -11.29
N SER A 75 6.32 -20.07 -10.30
CA SER A 75 7.32 -19.63 -9.33
C SER A 75 7.53 -20.64 -8.20
N PRO A 76 8.71 -20.61 -7.52
CA PRO A 76 8.93 -21.39 -6.31
C PRO A 76 7.87 -21.18 -5.24
N LEU A 77 7.36 -19.94 -5.08
CA LEU A 77 6.29 -19.62 -4.14
C LEU A 77 4.98 -20.33 -4.50
N ALA A 78 4.64 -20.37 -5.80
CA ALA A 78 3.46 -21.10 -6.28
C ALA A 78 3.57 -22.59 -5.95
N ALA A 79 4.75 -23.20 -6.18
CA ALA A 79 5.01 -24.60 -5.85
C ALA A 79 4.99 -24.90 -4.33
N ALA A 80 5.42 -23.93 -3.51
CA ALA A 80 5.41 -24.02 -2.06
C ALA A 80 4.00 -23.98 -1.46
N SER A 81 3.01 -23.46 -2.18
CA SER A 81 1.66 -23.19 -1.70
C SER A 81 0.68 -24.31 -2.04
N ASN A 82 -0.47 -24.37 -1.34
CA ASN A 82 -1.59 -25.27 -1.68
C ASN A 82 -2.41 -24.71 -2.85
N ILE A 83 -2.53 -23.37 -2.91
CA ILE A 83 -3.29 -22.65 -3.92
C ILE A 83 -2.42 -21.49 -4.40
N SER A 84 -2.31 -21.31 -5.71
CA SER A 84 -1.64 -20.16 -6.31
C SER A 84 -2.62 -19.36 -7.17
N VAL A 85 -2.63 -18.06 -6.98
CA VAL A 85 -3.41 -17.09 -7.75
C VAL A 85 -2.45 -16.26 -8.59
N ASP A 86 -2.59 -16.35 -9.91
CA ASP A 86 -1.87 -15.46 -10.83
C ASP A 86 -2.49 -14.07 -10.78
N LEU A 87 -1.66 -13.05 -10.52
CA LEU A 87 -2.09 -11.66 -10.45
C LEU A 87 -2.44 -11.07 -11.82
N ALA A 88 -2.00 -11.72 -12.91
CA ALA A 88 -2.23 -11.27 -14.29
C ALA A 88 -1.89 -9.78 -14.54
N ALA A 89 -0.91 -9.23 -13.78
CA ALA A 89 -0.53 -7.82 -13.88
C ALA A 89 0.32 -7.52 -15.14
N GLY A 90 0.60 -8.52 -15.94
CA GLY A 90 1.53 -8.42 -17.07
C GLY A 90 2.98 -8.20 -16.60
N VAL A 91 3.88 -7.96 -17.52
CA VAL A 91 5.29 -7.73 -17.20
C VAL A 91 5.45 -6.39 -16.47
N GLU A 92 6.07 -6.43 -15.31
CA GLU A 92 6.42 -5.24 -14.53
C GLU A 92 7.90 -4.93 -14.73
N GLN A 93 8.20 -3.99 -15.64
CA GLN A 93 9.57 -3.67 -16.06
C GLN A 93 10.31 -2.78 -15.05
N SER A 94 9.61 -1.75 -14.53
CA SER A 94 10.16 -0.82 -13.56
C SER A 94 10.62 -1.53 -12.28
N VAL A 95 11.71 -1.05 -11.70
CA VAL A 95 12.21 -1.54 -10.40
C VAL A 95 11.16 -1.31 -9.32
N ALA A 96 10.59 -0.11 -9.25
CA ALA A 96 9.51 0.23 -8.35
C ALA A 96 8.19 -0.43 -8.79
N ALA A 97 7.76 -1.44 -8.06
CA ALA A 97 6.52 -2.17 -8.37
C ALA A 97 5.28 -1.27 -8.15
N THR A 98 4.31 -1.36 -9.05
CA THR A 98 3.04 -0.63 -8.99
C THR A 98 1.86 -1.53 -9.32
N LYS A 99 1.81 -2.08 -10.53
CA LYS A 99 0.71 -2.93 -11.00
C LYS A 99 0.54 -4.19 -10.15
N SER A 100 1.65 -4.88 -9.86
CA SER A 100 1.60 -6.10 -9.05
C SER A 100 1.17 -5.83 -7.61
N PHE A 101 1.49 -4.66 -7.04
CA PHE A 101 0.95 -4.24 -5.74
C PHE A 101 -0.57 -4.13 -5.80
N VAL A 102 -1.11 -3.34 -6.76
CA VAL A 102 -2.56 -3.15 -6.90
C VAL A 102 -3.26 -4.48 -7.18
N SER A 103 -2.73 -5.29 -8.11
CA SER A 103 -3.31 -6.59 -8.45
C SER A 103 -3.30 -7.56 -7.26
N SER A 104 -2.26 -7.53 -6.41
CA SER A 104 -2.22 -8.35 -5.18
C SER A 104 -3.34 -7.99 -4.21
N VAL A 105 -3.57 -6.69 -4.02
CA VAL A 105 -4.66 -6.23 -3.15
C VAL A 105 -6.02 -6.57 -3.76
N VAL A 106 -6.22 -6.35 -5.06
CA VAL A 106 -7.47 -6.70 -5.76
C VAL A 106 -7.76 -8.20 -5.66
N ALA A 107 -6.75 -9.07 -5.89
CA ALA A 107 -6.90 -10.50 -5.76
C ALA A 107 -7.28 -10.92 -4.33
N GLY A 108 -6.59 -10.37 -3.32
CA GLY A 108 -6.91 -10.62 -1.92
C GLY A 108 -8.30 -10.14 -1.52
N LEU A 109 -8.72 -8.96 -1.96
CA LEU A 109 -10.07 -8.43 -1.72
C LEU A 109 -11.15 -9.25 -2.45
N SER A 110 -10.85 -9.77 -3.65
CA SER A 110 -11.77 -10.68 -4.35
C SER A 110 -11.99 -11.98 -3.57
N ILE A 111 -10.91 -12.56 -3.04
CA ILE A 111 -11.01 -13.74 -2.15
C ILE A 111 -11.84 -13.40 -0.91
N LEU A 112 -11.58 -12.26 -0.28
CA LEU A 112 -12.30 -11.81 0.92
C LEU A 112 -13.80 -11.60 0.64
N GLY A 113 -14.14 -10.92 -0.45
CA GLY A 113 -15.53 -10.68 -0.85
C GLY A 113 -16.30 -11.98 -1.11
N HIS A 114 -15.69 -12.95 -1.79
CA HIS A 114 -16.31 -14.28 -1.99
C HIS A 114 -16.39 -15.08 -0.68
N TRP A 115 -15.37 -15.02 0.18
CA TRP A 115 -15.38 -15.71 1.45
C TRP A 115 -16.48 -15.19 2.38
N THR A 116 -16.70 -13.89 2.41
CA THR A 116 -17.69 -13.28 3.31
C THR A 116 -19.07 -13.08 2.68
N GLY A 117 -19.19 -13.27 1.36
CA GLY A 117 -20.41 -12.96 0.62
C GLY A 117 -20.70 -11.45 0.51
N ASP A 118 -19.67 -10.61 0.55
CA ASP A 118 -19.82 -9.15 0.44
C ASP A 118 -20.01 -8.71 -1.02
N GLU A 119 -21.26 -8.70 -1.44
CA GLU A 119 -21.64 -8.31 -2.82
C GLU A 119 -21.32 -6.84 -3.15
N ALA A 120 -21.33 -5.96 -2.15
CA ALA A 120 -20.97 -4.55 -2.34
C ALA A 120 -19.48 -4.42 -2.69
N LEU A 121 -18.61 -5.13 -1.94
CA LEU A 121 -17.19 -5.20 -2.22
C LEU A 121 -16.92 -5.80 -3.60
N LEU A 122 -17.55 -6.95 -3.92
CA LEU A 122 -17.39 -7.62 -5.22
C LEU A 122 -17.84 -6.74 -6.40
N THR A 123 -18.94 -6.02 -6.25
CA THR A 123 -19.42 -5.07 -7.25
C THR A 123 -18.43 -3.91 -7.44
N SER A 124 -17.93 -3.36 -6.35
CA SER A 124 -16.94 -2.28 -6.40
C SER A 124 -15.63 -2.73 -7.07
N LEU A 125 -15.18 -3.95 -6.84
CA LEU A 125 -13.99 -4.51 -7.50
C LEU A 125 -14.16 -4.61 -9.02
N LYS A 126 -15.34 -4.99 -9.51
CA LYS A 126 -15.65 -5.04 -10.95
C LYS A 126 -15.60 -3.67 -11.62
N GLU A 127 -15.90 -2.61 -10.89
CA GLU A 127 -15.87 -1.23 -11.40
C GLU A 127 -14.47 -0.59 -11.37
N LEU A 128 -13.49 -1.19 -10.69
CA LEU A 128 -12.14 -0.62 -10.54
C LEU A 128 -11.47 -0.25 -11.87
N PRO A 129 -11.54 -1.03 -12.96
CA PRO A 129 -10.89 -0.62 -14.20
C PRO A 129 -11.38 0.73 -14.71
N ARG A 130 -12.70 1.00 -14.62
CA ARG A 130 -13.29 2.29 -15.00
C ARG A 130 -12.87 3.41 -14.03
N VAL A 131 -12.83 3.12 -12.73
CA VAL A 131 -12.40 4.08 -11.72
C VAL A 131 -10.92 4.42 -11.86
N PHE A 132 -10.06 3.44 -12.10
CA PHE A 132 -8.62 3.64 -12.32
C PHE A 132 -8.34 4.50 -13.55
N GLY A 133 -9.12 4.35 -14.62
CA GLY A 133 -9.05 5.25 -15.79
C GLY A 133 -9.27 6.72 -15.43
N ARG A 134 -10.11 7.03 -14.41
CA ARG A 134 -10.28 8.39 -13.88
C ARG A 134 -9.16 8.75 -12.90
N ALA A 135 -8.75 7.79 -12.07
CA ALA A 135 -7.75 8.02 -11.03
C ALA A 135 -6.39 8.46 -11.60
N VAL A 136 -5.95 7.87 -12.73
CA VAL A 136 -4.68 8.24 -13.38
C VAL A 136 -4.69 9.66 -13.97
N THR A 137 -5.87 10.25 -14.17
CA THR A 137 -6.02 11.61 -14.69
C THR A 137 -6.37 12.64 -13.61
N THR A 138 -6.37 12.23 -12.34
CA THR A 138 -6.68 13.10 -11.20
C THR A 138 -5.53 14.10 -10.99
N ASP A 139 -5.85 15.38 -10.95
CA ASP A 139 -4.85 16.45 -10.85
C ASP A 139 -4.32 16.64 -9.42
N TRP A 140 -3.08 16.25 -9.18
CA TRP A 140 -2.34 16.50 -7.95
C TRP A 140 -1.18 17.50 -8.14
N THR A 141 -1.14 18.23 -9.25
CA THR A 141 -0.12 19.28 -9.51
C THR A 141 -0.04 20.35 -8.42
N PRO A 142 -1.13 20.72 -7.69
CA PRO A 142 -1.00 21.65 -6.57
C PRO A 142 -0.04 21.15 -5.47
N PHE A 143 0.14 19.85 -5.31
CA PHE A 143 1.08 19.28 -4.34
C PHE A 143 2.54 19.33 -4.80
N LEU A 144 2.83 19.43 -6.11
CA LEU A 144 4.20 19.59 -6.63
C LEU A 144 4.93 20.78 -6.00
N GLY A 145 4.25 21.91 -5.88
CA GLY A 145 4.83 23.13 -5.30
C GLY A 145 5.28 22.95 -3.85
N ALA A 146 4.63 22.06 -3.09
CA ALA A 146 5.01 21.72 -1.72
C ALA A 146 6.32 20.91 -1.65
N LEU A 147 6.69 20.22 -2.73
CA LEU A 147 7.79 19.24 -2.77
C LEU A 147 9.02 19.75 -3.54
N LYS A 148 8.93 20.91 -4.22
CA LYS A 148 9.95 21.38 -5.17
C LYS A 148 11.37 21.35 -4.61
N ASP A 149 11.57 21.86 -3.38
CA ASP A 149 12.88 21.97 -2.74
C ASP A 149 12.93 21.20 -1.43
N ARG A 150 12.10 20.16 -1.29
CA ARG A 150 11.98 19.36 -0.07
C ARG A 150 12.54 17.97 -0.28
N ASN A 151 13.28 17.49 0.72
CA ASN A 151 13.84 16.14 0.76
C ASN A 151 13.22 15.27 1.85
N SER A 152 12.20 15.76 2.53
CA SER A 152 11.47 15.02 3.57
C SER A 152 9.99 15.40 3.57
N LEU A 153 9.13 14.41 3.83
CA LEU A 153 7.68 14.61 4.01
C LEU A 153 7.08 13.52 4.88
N TYR A 154 5.88 13.77 5.38
CA TYR A 154 5.04 12.73 5.96
C TYR A 154 3.89 12.36 5.03
N VAL A 155 3.59 11.04 5.00
CA VAL A 155 2.39 10.51 4.37
C VAL A 155 1.51 9.92 5.47
N LEU A 156 0.31 10.47 5.64
CA LEU A 156 -0.60 10.05 6.69
C LEU A 156 -1.71 9.17 6.11
N GLY A 157 -2.08 8.14 6.85
CA GLY A 157 -3.23 7.29 6.55
C GLY A 157 -3.91 6.82 7.81
N ARG A 158 -5.08 6.19 7.69
CA ARG A 158 -5.77 5.53 8.79
C ARG A 158 -6.43 4.26 8.27
N GLY A 159 -6.51 3.21 9.11
CA GLY A 159 -7.11 1.95 8.68
C GLY A 159 -6.40 1.36 7.45
N PRO A 160 -7.14 0.86 6.45
CA PRO A 160 -6.56 0.37 5.21
C PRO A 160 -5.69 1.39 4.47
N ALA A 161 -6.04 2.69 4.55
CA ALA A 161 -5.26 3.77 3.94
C ALA A 161 -3.87 3.96 4.57
N LEU A 162 -3.58 3.40 5.76
CA LEU A 162 -2.23 3.41 6.31
C LEU A 162 -1.26 2.59 5.45
N ALA A 163 -1.65 1.39 5.02
CA ALA A 163 -0.83 0.56 4.15
C ALA A 163 -0.58 1.23 2.78
N ILE A 164 -1.55 2.04 2.31
CA ILE A 164 -1.39 2.86 1.10
C ILE A 164 -0.41 4.02 1.35
N ALA A 165 -0.45 4.63 2.54
CA ALA A 165 0.52 5.67 2.93
C ALA A 165 1.95 5.10 3.02
N GLU A 166 2.11 3.88 3.54
CA GLU A 166 3.40 3.16 3.58
C GLU A 166 3.94 2.88 2.17
N GLU A 167 3.07 2.43 1.27
CA GLU A 167 3.42 2.21 -0.14
C GLU A 167 3.80 3.52 -0.84
N ALA A 168 3.05 4.59 -0.61
CA ALA A 168 3.36 5.91 -1.15
C ALA A 168 4.71 6.44 -0.63
N ALA A 169 4.98 6.30 0.67
CA ALA A 169 6.24 6.69 1.27
C ALA A 169 7.43 5.89 0.70
N LEU A 170 7.23 4.60 0.40
CA LEU A 170 8.23 3.78 -0.30
C LEU A 170 8.51 4.35 -1.70
N LYS A 171 7.48 4.63 -2.49
CA LYS A 171 7.63 5.17 -3.85
C LYS A 171 8.31 6.54 -3.90
N PHE A 172 8.03 7.43 -2.95
CA PHE A 172 8.78 8.70 -2.84
C PHE A 172 10.28 8.46 -2.67
N LYS A 173 10.67 7.47 -1.86
CA LYS A 173 12.08 7.09 -1.66
C LYS A 173 12.68 6.47 -2.92
N GLU A 174 11.98 5.50 -3.51
CA GLU A 174 12.48 4.74 -4.67
C GLU A 174 12.62 5.61 -5.92
N THR A 175 11.62 6.44 -6.22
CA THR A 175 11.55 7.13 -7.51
C THR A 175 11.95 8.59 -7.46
N CYS A 176 11.81 9.26 -6.32
CA CYS A 176 12.05 10.71 -6.19
C CYS A 176 13.24 11.06 -5.30
N GLY A 177 13.87 10.10 -4.63
CA GLY A 177 14.96 10.35 -3.69
C GLY A 177 14.53 11.23 -2.50
N ILE A 178 13.26 11.16 -2.10
CA ILE A 178 12.72 11.93 -0.97
C ILE A 178 12.56 11.01 0.23
N HIS A 179 13.10 11.42 1.39
CA HIS A 179 12.85 10.74 2.66
C HIS A 179 11.40 10.93 3.08
N ALA A 180 10.59 9.92 2.85
CA ALA A 180 9.18 9.91 3.20
C ALA A 180 8.91 8.89 4.30
N GLU A 181 8.17 9.30 5.32
CA GLU A 181 7.70 8.42 6.38
C GLU A 181 6.17 8.37 6.42
N ALA A 182 5.64 7.16 6.57
CA ALA A 182 4.22 6.95 6.74
C ALA A 182 3.86 6.83 8.22
N TYR A 183 2.78 7.51 8.62
CA TYR A 183 2.23 7.40 9.96
C TYR A 183 0.72 7.21 9.93
N SER A 184 0.22 6.46 10.91
CA SER A 184 -1.19 6.57 11.26
C SER A 184 -1.49 8.02 11.68
N ALA A 185 -2.55 8.61 11.15
CA ALA A 185 -2.94 9.97 11.49
C ALA A 185 -3.09 10.18 13.01
N ALA A 186 -3.49 9.13 13.76
CA ALA A 186 -3.53 9.21 15.22
C ALA A 186 -2.13 9.24 15.86
N GLU A 187 -1.19 8.43 15.33
CA GLU A 187 0.13 8.23 15.94
C GLU A 187 1.12 9.36 15.66
N VAL A 188 0.95 10.11 14.58
CA VAL A 188 1.87 11.20 14.22
C VAL A 188 2.03 12.24 15.32
N LEU A 189 1.02 12.42 16.16
CA LEU A 189 1.04 13.38 17.28
C LEU A 189 1.84 12.88 18.50
N HIS A 190 2.16 11.59 18.58
CA HIS A 190 2.89 10.98 19.71
C HIS A 190 4.42 11.08 19.60
N GLY A 191 4.91 12.10 18.87
CA GLY A 191 6.36 12.37 18.72
C GLY A 191 6.70 12.92 17.33
N PRO A 192 6.36 12.23 16.23
CA PRO A 192 6.74 12.63 14.87
C PRO A 192 6.37 14.07 14.49
N ALA A 193 5.24 14.58 14.98
CA ALA A 193 4.82 15.97 14.75
C ALA A 193 5.84 17.01 15.27
N ARG A 194 6.83 16.63 16.09
CA ARG A 194 7.86 17.54 16.60
C ARG A 194 8.72 18.14 15.50
N ILE A 195 8.97 17.41 14.41
CA ILE A 195 9.80 17.90 13.29
C ILE A 195 8.99 18.64 12.22
N VAL A 196 7.68 18.73 12.39
CA VAL A 196 6.81 19.46 11.45
C VAL A 196 6.99 20.96 11.67
N GLU A 197 7.81 21.56 10.83
CA GLU A 197 8.09 23.00 10.81
C GLU A 197 7.31 23.71 9.70
N ALA A 198 7.45 25.05 9.63
CA ALA A 198 6.80 25.85 8.61
C ALA A 198 7.15 25.37 7.19
N GLY A 199 6.13 25.08 6.41
CA GLY A 199 6.24 24.57 5.04
C GLY A 199 6.63 23.09 4.95
N PHE A 200 6.67 22.30 6.04
CA PHE A 200 6.90 20.86 5.99
C PHE A 200 5.79 20.16 5.21
N PRO A 201 6.11 19.38 4.16
CA PRO A 201 5.08 18.77 3.32
C PRO A 201 4.39 17.60 4.03
N ILE A 202 3.06 17.56 3.90
CA ILE A 202 2.25 16.44 4.40
C ILE A 202 1.24 16.05 3.33
N LEU A 203 1.19 14.76 3.03
CA LEU A 203 0.15 14.13 2.22
C LEU A 203 -0.72 13.26 3.12
N ALA A 204 -1.97 13.62 3.32
CA ALA A 204 -2.94 12.84 4.10
C ALA A 204 -3.90 12.09 3.17
N LEU A 205 -3.78 10.76 3.16
CA LEU A 205 -4.60 9.86 2.36
C LEU A 205 -5.81 9.41 3.18
N ALA A 206 -6.97 9.94 2.86
CA ALA A 206 -8.23 9.63 3.52
C ALA A 206 -9.17 8.90 2.56
N SER A 207 -9.57 7.68 2.92
CA SER A 207 -10.68 6.97 2.31
C SER A 207 -11.99 7.44 2.94
N ARG A 208 -13.12 7.28 2.25
CA ARG A 208 -14.45 7.63 2.77
C ARG A 208 -14.97 6.55 3.74
N ASP A 209 -14.26 6.36 4.84
CA ASP A 209 -14.57 5.42 5.90
C ASP A 209 -14.73 6.11 7.26
N ALA A 210 -14.85 5.32 8.32
CA ALA A 210 -14.98 5.84 9.69
C ALA A 210 -13.75 6.64 10.16
N GLY A 211 -12.59 6.46 9.52
CA GLY A 211 -11.35 7.17 9.82
C GLY A 211 -11.22 8.53 9.14
N GLU A 212 -12.02 8.83 8.12
CA GLU A 212 -11.90 10.02 7.28
C GLU A 212 -11.87 11.34 8.08
N ALA A 213 -12.81 11.50 9.00
CA ALA A 213 -12.91 12.71 9.82
C ALA A 213 -11.65 12.92 10.69
N GLY A 214 -11.11 11.85 11.26
CA GLY A 214 -9.89 11.92 12.07
C GLY A 214 -8.65 12.27 11.23
N VAL A 215 -8.55 11.75 10.00
CA VAL A 215 -7.46 12.12 9.07
C VAL A 215 -7.54 13.59 8.69
N ALA A 216 -8.74 14.09 8.38
CA ALA A 216 -8.98 15.50 8.07
C ALA A 216 -8.62 16.43 9.24
N GLU A 217 -9.03 16.09 10.46
CA GLU A 217 -8.72 16.85 11.67
C GLU A 217 -7.21 16.98 11.91
N ILE A 218 -6.48 15.86 11.76
CA ILE A 218 -5.03 15.85 11.94
C ILE A 218 -4.31 16.64 10.84
N ALA A 219 -4.74 16.50 9.59
CA ALA A 219 -4.20 17.31 8.49
C ALA A 219 -4.40 18.81 8.75
N ASP A 220 -5.57 19.23 9.18
CA ASP A 220 -5.86 20.62 9.54
C ASP A 220 -5.06 21.10 10.75
N ARG A 221 -4.89 20.25 11.76
CA ARG A 221 -4.07 20.56 12.94
C ARG A 221 -2.63 20.83 12.58
N LEU A 222 -2.03 19.96 11.75
CA LEU A 222 -0.64 20.12 11.30
C LEU A 222 -0.51 21.33 10.35
N ALA A 223 -1.52 21.61 9.53
CA ALA A 223 -1.57 22.82 8.72
C ALA A 223 -1.59 24.10 9.57
N ARG A 224 -2.34 24.14 10.68
CA ARG A 224 -2.31 25.26 11.65
C ARG A 224 -0.95 25.40 12.34
N GLN A 225 -0.21 24.32 12.50
CA GLN A 225 1.18 24.32 13.00
C GLN A 225 2.17 24.93 12.00
N GLY A 226 1.76 25.11 10.75
CA GLY A 226 2.58 25.69 9.68
C GLY A 226 2.95 24.70 8.58
N ALA A 227 2.53 23.44 8.66
CA ALA A 227 2.78 22.46 7.60
C ALA A 227 2.11 22.86 6.28
N ASN A 228 2.74 22.47 5.17
CA ASN A 228 2.13 22.50 3.86
C ASN A 228 1.35 21.20 3.61
N ALA A 229 0.17 21.10 4.25
CA ALA A 229 -0.61 19.88 4.30
C ALA A 229 -1.66 19.82 3.19
N TYR A 230 -1.74 18.64 2.56
CA TYR A 230 -2.72 18.27 1.54
C TYR A 230 -3.45 17.00 1.95
N ALA A 231 -4.75 16.93 1.69
CA ALA A 231 -5.57 15.77 2.05
C ALA A 231 -6.55 15.38 0.94
N THR A 232 -6.77 14.09 0.77
CA THR A 232 -7.69 13.54 -0.24
C THR A 232 -9.13 13.49 0.24
N THR A 233 -9.57 14.49 1.01
CA THR A 233 -10.94 14.63 1.51
C THR A 233 -11.38 16.07 1.52
N GLY A 234 -12.66 16.31 1.22
CA GLY A 234 -13.29 17.64 1.31
C GLY A 234 -13.65 18.07 2.74
N ARG A 235 -13.36 17.24 3.77
CA ARG A 235 -13.63 17.56 5.18
C ARG A 235 -12.61 18.49 5.82
N VAL A 236 -11.52 18.79 5.10
CA VAL A 236 -10.50 19.73 5.59
C VAL A 236 -10.97 21.18 5.50
N SER A 237 -10.50 22.03 6.42
CA SER A 237 -10.81 23.45 6.49
C SER A 237 -9.57 24.36 6.42
N VAL A 238 -8.37 23.84 6.68
CA VAL A 238 -7.08 24.55 6.67
C VAL A 238 -6.10 23.88 5.73
N ALA A 239 -5.98 22.56 5.80
CA ALA A 239 -5.22 21.80 4.79
C ALA A 239 -5.88 21.94 3.41
N ARG A 240 -5.09 21.76 2.36
CA ARG A 240 -5.57 21.86 0.97
C ARG A 240 -6.14 20.55 0.52
N GLN A 241 -7.30 20.59 -0.11
CA GLN A 241 -7.91 19.40 -0.69
C GLN A 241 -7.17 18.96 -1.95
N LEU A 242 -6.95 17.63 -2.07
CA LEU A 242 -6.62 16.95 -3.33
C LEU A 242 -7.82 16.13 -3.78
N PRO A 243 -8.15 16.14 -5.06
CA PRO A 243 -9.22 15.30 -5.58
C PRO A 243 -8.80 13.82 -5.64
N PHE A 244 -9.76 12.90 -5.61
CA PHE A 244 -9.56 11.51 -5.98
C PHE A 244 -10.79 10.93 -6.68
N ALA A 245 -10.62 9.83 -7.39
CA ALA A 245 -11.72 9.16 -8.06
C ALA A 245 -12.39 8.17 -7.10
N GLU A 246 -13.58 8.52 -6.62
CA GLU A 246 -14.36 7.69 -5.70
C GLU A 246 -14.78 6.36 -6.32
N THR A 247 -14.72 5.29 -5.53
CA THR A 247 -15.25 3.96 -5.84
C THR A 247 -16.63 3.75 -5.21
N GLY A 248 -17.21 2.57 -5.37
CA GLY A 248 -18.47 2.20 -4.71
C GLY A 248 -18.31 1.70 -3.27
N HIS A 249 -17.07 1.57 -2.75
CA HIS A 249 -16.83 0.95 -1.45
C HIS A 249 -15.60 1.56 -0.76
N ALA A 250 -15.69 1.86 0.53
CA ALA A 250 -14.64 2.55 1.28
C ALA A 250 -13.27 1.85 1.25
N ILE A 251 -13.24 0.51 1.27
CA ILE A 251 -11.98 -0.25 1.19
C ILE A 251 -11.33 -0.08 -0.19
N THR A 252 -12.11 -0.07 -1.26
CA THR A 252 -11.58 0.11 -2.61
C THR A 252 -11.23 1.55 -2.94
N ASP A 253 -11.73 2.55 -2.20
CA ASP A 253 -11.28 3.94 -2.30
C ASP A 253 -9.75 4.05 -2.11
N ALA A 254 -9.19 3.29 -1.17
CA ALA A 254 -7.75 3.25 -0.94
C ALA A 254 -6.95 2.82 -2.19
N LEU A 255 -7.49 1.92 -3.02
CA LEU A 255 -6.88 1.53 -4.29
C LEU A 255 -6.93 2.65 -5.33
N SER A 256 -8.00 3.41 -5.36
CA SER A 256 -8.08 4.59 -6.23
C SER A 256 -7.08 5.68 -5.81
N LEU A 257 -6.88 5.88 -4.51
CA LEU A 257 -5.90 6.82 -3.97
C LEU A 257 -4.47 6.46 -4.41
N ILE A 258 -4.07 5.18 -4.31
CA ILE A 258 -2.71 4.79 -4.70
C ILE A 258 -2.51 4.88 -6.22
N VAL A 259 -3.53 4.64 -7.03
CA VAL A 259 -3.44 4.80 -8.49
C VAL A 259 -3.29 6.28 -8.87
N SER A 260 -4.03 7.21 -8.25
CA SER A 260 -3.83 8.65 -8.42
C SER A 260 -2.41 9.07 -7.97
N PHE A 261 -1.96 8.53 -6.86
CA PHE A 261 -0.61 8.77 -6.35
C PHE A 261 0.48 8.27 -7.33
N TYR A 262 0.31 7.11 -7.95
CA TYR A 262 1.32 6.60 -8.90
C TYR A 262 1.48 7.51 -10.12
N ALA A 263 0.40 8.05 -10.66
CA ALA A 263 0.48 9.04 -11.74
C ALA A 263 1.19 10.32 -11.28
N PHE A 264 0.92 10.76 -10.06
CA PHE A 264 1.57 11.93 -9.46
C PHE A 264 3.07 11.71 -9.20
N VAL A 265 3.46 10.60 -8.58
CA VAL A 265 4.86 10.35 -8.20
C VAL A 265 5.76 10.11 -9.40
N GLU A 266 5.22 9.53 -10.48
CA GLU A 266 5.92 9.40 -11.76
C GLU A 266 6.23 10.79 -12.34
N MET A 267 5.22 11.66 -12.41
CA MET A 267 5.38 13.03 -12.86
C MET A 267 6.38 13.81 -11.98
N LEU A 268 6.31 13.68 -10.64
CA LEU A 268 7.25 14.31 -9.72
C LEU A 268 8.69 13.81 -9.93
N SER A 269 8.87 12.50 -10.13
CA SER A 269 10.18 11.89 -10.41
C SER A 269 10.84 12.55 -11.62
N ARG A 270 10.12 12.62 -12.73
CA ARG A 270 10.60 13.31 -13.96
C ARG A 270 10.86 14.79 -13.74
N HIS A 271 10.00 15.46 -13.00
CA HIS A 271 10.20 16.90 -12.67
C HIS A 271 11.47 17.14 -11.85
N ARG A 272 11.86 16.16 -11.02
CA ARG A 272 13.12 16.19 -10.25
C ARG A 272 14.34 15.71 -11.06
N GLY A 273 14.16 15.34 -12.33
CA GLY A 273 15.24 14.89 -13.22
C GLY A 273 15.63 13.41 -13.01
N PHE A 274 14.79 12.60 -12.38
CA PHE A 274 15.01 11.16 -12.20
C PHE A 274 14.29 10.33 -13.26
N ASP A 275 14.78 9.12 -13.49
CA ASP A 275 14.07 8.08 -14.22
C ASP A 275 13.34 7.16 -13.22
N PRO A 276 12.00 7.20 -13.15
CA PRO A 276 11.25 6.39 -12.19
C PRO A 276 11.35 4.88 -12.44
N ASP A 277 11.72 4.46 -13.66
CA ASP A 277 11.85 3.06 -14.03
C ASP A 277 13.21 2.46 -13.64
N HIS A 278 14.25 3.30 -13.57
CA HIS A 278 15.62 2.89 -13.27
C HIS A 278 16.21 3.70 -12.11
N PRO A 279 15.66 3.59 -10.90
CA PRO A 279 16.18 4.33 -9.75
C PRO A 279 17.61 3.88 -9.41
N PRO A 280 18.53 4.81 -9.10
CA PRO A 280 19.90 4.48 -8.77
C PRO A 280 19.99 3.59 -7.53
N HIS A 281 20.99 2.69 -7.49
CA HIS A 281 21.27 1.78 -6.37
C HIS A 281 20.22 0.68 -6.09
N LEU A 282 19.14 0.62 -6.86
CA LEU A 282 18.14 -0.43 -6.73
C LEU A 282 18.18 -1.42 -7.89
N LYS A 283 17.83 -2.67 -7.60
CA LYS A 283 17.71 -3.76 -8.59
C LYS A 283 16.30 -4.34 -8.53
N LYS A 284 15.81 -4.84 -9.67
CA LYS A 284 14.45 -5.41 -9.78
C LYS A 284 14.24 -6.62 -8.87
N VAL A 285 15.26 -7.43 -8.67
CA VAL A 285 15.23 -8.56 -7.73
C VAL A 285 16.35 -8.33 -6.71
N THR A 286 15.96 -8.28 -5.44
CA THR A 286 16.90 -8.20 -4.32
C THR A 286 16.96 -9.57 -3.66
N GLU A 287 18.16 -10.14 -3.60
CA GLU A 287 18.44 -11.33 -2.80
C GLU A 287 18.79 -10.88 -1.39
N THR A 288 18.08 -11.40 -0.39
CA THR A 288 18.20 -11.02 1.02
C THR A 288 18.96 -12.04 1.87
N LEU A 289 19.55 -13.06 1.22
CA LEU A 289 20.40 -14.08 1.85
C LEU A 289 21.79 -14.02 1.24
#